data_da91e717eaaee11712491f48a563ec87
#
_entry.id   da91e717eaaee11712491f48a563ec87
#
_cell.length_a   1.000
_cell.length_b   1.000
_cell.length_c   1.000
_cell.angle_alpha   90.00
_cell.angle_beta   90.00
_cell.angle_gamma   90.00
#
_symmetry.space_group_name_H-M   'P 1'
#
loop_
_entity.id
_entity.type
_entity.pdbx_description
1 polymer ?
#
loop_
_entity_poly.entity_id
_entity_poly.type
_entity_poly.pdbx_seq_one_letter_code
_entity_poly.pdbx_strand_id
1 'polypeptide(L)'
;MDCSGHAILPGLVDAHGHGGHCLIKTLGEHLDDGWEAMAEEIYYRCTDGEFWRAEGALAAAERLKFGTTTGVSMIGSTPRVDSIEPLTAHFEGSIATGIRQLSGIGCPYGAFPKRARVWNKDGSTTEVEVTPETAYRTTEEAVRTLNGKHPRMTCIVAPGRMGRRPDEDDETNIRHNREMFRIASQYDVPLHSHGYGGDVQFMADHTPEVLTPRLSLTHSTGYSQQELEILARTGAYVFHGPTTHANVAGHC
;
A
#
# COMPACT_ATOMS: atom_id res chain seq x y z
N MET A 1 -19.24 23.26 24.04
CA MET A 1 -18.33 24.01 23.11
C MET A 1 -19.21 24.95 22.32
N ASP A 2 -18.89 26.23 22.32
CA ASP A 2 -19.62 27.21 21.47
C ASP A 2 -19.01 27.16 20.06
N CYS A 3 -19.83 26.86 19.07
CA CYS A 3 -19.45 26.79 17.65
C CYS A 3 -20.12 27.87 16.81
N SER A 4 -20.56 28.96 17.45
CA SER A 4 -21.18 30.11 16.76
C SER A 4 -20.24 30.66 15.67
N GLY A 5 -20.72 30.79 14.45
CA GLY A 5 -19.93 31.26 13.30
C GLY A 5 -19.00 30.21 12.65
N HIS A 6 -19.07 28.96 13.08
CA HIS A 6 -18.27 27.86 12.51
C HIS A 6 -19.16 26.77 11.89
N ALA A 7 -18.61 26.07 10.90
CA ALA A 7 -19.21 24.84 10.37
C ALA A 7 -18.49 23.63 11.00
N ILE A 8 -19.26 22.62 11.42
CA ILE A 8 -18.73 21.34 11.88
C ILE A 8 -18.87 20.34 10.74
N LEU A 9 -17.77 19.76 10.31
CA LEU A 9 -17.71 18.77 9.24
C LEU A 9 -17.17 17.45 9.79
N PRO A 10 -17.54 16.29 9.20
CA PRO A 10 -16.81 15.05 9.42
C PRO A 10 -15.34 15.21 9.03
N GLY A 11 -14.44 14.49 9.73
CA GLY A 11 -13.04 14.45 9.32
C GLY A 11 -12.87 13.89 7.91
N LEU A 12 -11.89 14.39 7.18
CA LEU A 12 -11.59 13.91 5.83
C LEU A 12 -11.06 12.48 5.88
N VAL A 13 -11.27 11.75 4.78
CA VAL A 13 -10.74 10.41 4.55
C VAL A 13 -9.71 10.49 3.42
N ASP A 14 -8.47 10.13 3.73
CA ASP A 14 -7.42 9.95 2.71
C ASP A 14 -7.43 8.50 2.25
N ALA A 15 -7.92 8.28 1.03
CA ALA A 15 -8.17 6.94 0.50
C ALA A 15 -6.91 6.24 -0.04
N HIS A 16 -5.78 6.93 -0.14
CA HIS A 16 -4.52 6.34 -0.59
C HIS A 16 -3.32 7.16 -0.14
N GLY A 17 -2.32 6.48 0.36
CA GLY A 17 -1.01 7.02 0.66
C GLY A 17 0.00 5.92 0.89
N HIS A 18 1.26 6.30 1.03
CA HIS A 18 2.34 5.37 1.27
C HIS A 18 3.01 5.63 2.62
N GLY A 19 3.10 4.62 3.46
CA GLY A 19 4.04 4.60 4.57
C GLY A 19 5.48 4.53 4.02
N GLY A 20 6.42 5.18 4.68
CA GLY A 20 7.81 5.26 4.23
C GLY A 20 8.15 6.55 3.48
N HIS A 21 7.18 7.22 2.88
CA HIS A 21 7.43 8.41 2.06
C HIS A 21 7.58 9.70 2.87
N CYS A 22 6.99 9.82 4.06
CA CYS A 22 7.03 11.07 4.82
C CYS A 22 8.42 11.44 5.32
N LEU A 23 9.19 10.46 5.78
CA LEU A 23 10.57 10.69 6.24
C LEU A 23 11.58 10.86 5.09
N ILE A 24 11.28 10.36 3.90
CA ILE A 24 12.20 10.38 2.75
C ILE A 24 11.70 11.23 1.57
N LYS A 25 10.59 11.95 1.74
CA LYS A 25 9.87 12.63 0.64
C LYS A 25 10.70 13.59 -0.21
N THR A 26 11.78 14.13 0.32
CA THR A 26 12.67 15.04 -0.42
C THR A 26 13.88 14.35 -1.04
N LEU A 27 14.17 13.11 -0.68
CA LEU A 27 15.34 12.39 -1.20
C LEU A 27 15.20 11.99 -2.67
N GLY A 28 13.97 11.84 -3.13
CA GLY A 28 13.65 11.49 -4.52
C GLY A 28 13.46 12.67 -5.46
N GLU A 29 13.64 13.89 -4.97
CA GLU A 29 13.49 15.09 -5.79
C GLU A 29 14.51 15.07 -6.94
N HIS A 30 14.02 15.20 -8.18
CA HIS A 30 14.81 15.13 -9.42
C HIS A 30 15.38 13.76 -9.82
N LEU A 31 14.93 12.67 -9.18
CA LEU A 31 15.38 11.32 -9.57
C LEU A 31 14.57 10.68 -10.69
N ASP A 32 13.47 11.30 -11.11
CA ASP A 32 12.55 10.76 -12.13
C ASP A 32 12.26 9.26 -11.89
N ASP A 33 12.54 8.39 -12.87
CA ASP A 33 12.34 6.94 -12.75
C ASP A 33 13.24 6.26 -11.71
N GLY A 34 14.27 6.94 -11.23
CA GLY A 34 15.16 6.44 -10.16
C GLY A 34 14.52 6.41 -8.76
N TRP A 35 13.38 7.08 -8.58
CA TRP A 35 12.68 7.15 -7.29
C TRP A 35 12.35 5.77 -6.73
N GLU A 36 11.77 4.88 -7.51
CA GLU A 36 11.33 3.55 -7.03
C GLU A 36 12.51 2.70 -6.59
N ALA A 37 13.60 2.69 -7.34
CA ALA A 37 14.82 1.96 -7.00
C ALA A 37 15.46 2.49 -5.71
N MET A 38 15.50 3.81 -5.53
CA MET A 38 15.99 4.43 -4.30
C MET A 38 15.10 4.07 -3.11
N ALA A 39 13.78 4.16 -3.27
CA ALA A 39 12.83 3.84 -2.20
C ALA A 39 12.94 2.36 -1.80
N GLU A 40 13.10 1.45 -2.74
CA GLU A 40 13.30 0.03 -2.47
C GLU A 40 14.60 -0.20 -1.68
N GLU A 41 15.73 0.39 -2.10
CA GLU A 41 17.00 0.28 -1.38
C GLU A 41 16.87 0.77 0.06
N ILE A 42 16.22 1.92 0.27
CA ILE A 42 15.99 2.44 1.62
C ILE A 42 15.12 1.50 2.44
N TYR A 43 13.95 1.10 1.92
CA TYR A 43 13.00 0.29 2.69
C TYR A 43 13.55 -1.09 3.03
N TYR A 44 14.19 -1.74 2.09
CA TYR A 44 14.70 -3.09 2.29
C TYR A 44 16.03 -3.16 3.03
N ARG A 45 16.86 -2.09 2.97
CA ARG A 45 18.22 -2.17 3.47
C ARG A 45 18.59 -1.16 4.55
N CYS A 46 17.84 -0.06 4.68
CA CYS A 46 18.23 1.06 5.56
C CYS A 46 17.21 1.34 6.67
N THR A 47 16.15 0.54 6.80
CA THR A 47 15.10 0.78 7.79
C THR A 47 15.03 -0.32 8.85
N ASP A 48 14.58 0.07 10.03
CA ASP A 48 14.26 -0.78 11.17
C ASP A 48 12.87 -0.45 11.73
N GLY A 49 12.47 -1.07 12.84
CA GLY A 49 11.19 -0.81 13.48
C GLY A 49 11.05 0.64 13.99
N GLU A 50 12.14 1.31 14.36
CA GLU A 50 12.08 2.71 14.83
C GLU A 50 11.79 3.67 13.67
N PHE A 51 12.40 3.44 12.50
CA PHE A 51 12.06 4.17 11.28
C PHE A 51 10.55 4.07 10.98
N TRP A 52 10.00 2.85 10.95
CA TRP A 52 8.60 2.64 10.59
C TRP A 52 7.63 3.19 11.64
N ARG A 53 7.99 3.18 12.92
CA ARG A 53 7.20 3.82 13.97
C ARG A 53 7.18 5.34 13.82
N ALA A 54 8.33 5.95 13.58
CA ALA A 54 8.46 7.39 13.37
C ALA A 54 7.71 7.82 12.09
N GLU A 55 7.83 7.06 11.02
CA GLU A 55 7.12 7.25 9.77
C GLU A 55 5.59 7.24 9.97
N GLY A 56 5.08 6.21 10.65
CA GLY A 56 3.65 6.10 10.94
C GLY A 56 3.13 7.27 11.77
N ALA A 57 3.91 7.70 12.76
CA ALA A 57 3.55 8.84 13.59
C ALA A 57 3.55 10.16 12.80
N LEU A 58 4.57 10.39 11.97
CA LEU A 58 4.67 11.61 11.15
C LEU A 58 3.55 11.68 10.12
N ALA A 59 3.34 10.61 9.34
CA ALA A 59 2.29 10.53 8.33
C ALA A 59 0.90 10.77 8.92
N ALA A 60 0.63 10.19 10.09
CA ALA A 60 -0.63 10.37 10.79
C ALA A 60 -0.80 11.80 11.35
N ALA A 61 0.26 12.38 11.92
CA ALA A 61 0.23 13.74 12.45
C ALA A 61 0.01 14.78 11.33
N GLU A 62 0.65 14.59 10.17
CA GLU A 62 0.43 15.45 8.99
C GLU A 62 -1.03 15.37 8.53
N ARG A 63 -1.60 14.17 8.41
CA ARG A 63 -3.01 13.98 8.06
C ARG A 63 -3.95 14.68 9.03
N LEU A 64 -3.79 14.45 10.33
CA LEU A 64 -4.60 15.08 11.38
C LEU A 64 -4.51 16.60 11.36
N LYS A 65 -3.31 17.14 11.13
CA LYS A 65 -3.09 18.58 11.03
C LYS A 65 -3.91 19.23 9.92
N PHE A 66 -4.17 18.51 8.84
CA PHE A 66 -4.97 18.96 7.70
C PHE A 66 -6.42 18.46 7.71
N GLY A 67 -6.90 17.94 8.85
CA GLY A 67 -8.30 17.55 9.03
C GLY A 67 -8.65 16.14 8.57
N THR A 68 -7.68 15.34 8.15
CA THR A 68 -7.89 13.93 7.79
C THR A 68 -7.86 13.08 9.05
N THR A 69 -8.96 12.39 9.34
CA THR A 69 -9.11 11.56 10.55
C THR A 69 -9.07 10.06 10.26
N THR A 70 -9.13 9.67 9.00
CA THR A 70 -8.98 8.28 8.54
C THR A 70 -8.04 8.26 7.36
N GLY A 71 -7.02 7.41 7.41
CA GLY A 71 -6.04 7.27 6.32
C GLY A 71 -5.83 5.84 5.89
N VAL A 72 -5.67 5.63 4.58
CA VAL A 72 -5.18 4.39 4.00
C VAL A 72 -3.68 4.52 3.70
N SER A 73 -2.88 3.53 4.07
CA SER A 73 -1.45 3.50 3.74
C SER A 73 -1.01 2.12 3.27
N MET A 74 -0.45 2.08 2.09
CA MET A 74 0.45 0.97 1.69
C MET A 74 1.81 1.20 2.35
N ILE A 75 2.47 0.15 2.79
CA ILE A 75 3.80 0.28 3.41
C ILE A 75 4.87 0.31 2.31
N GLY A 76 5.06 1.51 1.77
CA GLY A 76 5.90 1.77 0.61
C GLY A 76 5.22 1.46 -0.72
N SER A 77 5.81 1.93 -1.83
CA SER A 77 5.44 1.53 -3.20
C SER A 77 5.87 0.08 -3.47
N THR A 78 6.99 -0.34 -2.88
CA THR A 78 7.45 -1.72 -2.83
C THR A 78 7.39 -2.21 -1.37
N PRO A 79 6.24 -2.76 -0.91
CA PRO A 79 6.08 -3.15 0.48
C PRO A 79 7.19 -4.07 0.97
N ARG A 80 7.76 -3.76 2.14
CA ARG A 80 8.72 -4.63 2.80
C ARG A 80 7.98 -5.81 3.43
N VAL A 81 8.27 -7.01 2.97
CA VAL A 81 7.52 -8.24 3.30
C VAL A 81 8.40 -9.39 3.80
N ASP A 82 9.60 -9.09 4.29
CA ASP A 82 10.45 -10.06 4.98
C ASP A 82 9.89 -10.48 6.34
N SER A 83 9.17 -9.55 7.00
CA SER A 83 8.47 -9.78 8.27
C SER A 83 7.29 -8.81 8.44
N ILE A 84 6.47 -9.04 9.47
CA ILE A 84 5.36 -8.11 9.82
C ILE A 84 5.82 -6.91 10.66
N GLU A 85 7.09 -6.86 11.08
CA GLU A 85 7.63 -5.81 11.96
C GLU A 85 7.45 -4.40 11.40
N PRO A 86 7.79 -4.10 10.13
CA PRO A 86 7.61 -2.77 9.56
C PRO A 86 6.17 -2.27 9.66
N LEU A 87 5.21 -3.12 9.29
CA LEU A 87 3.79 -2.78 9.38
C LEU A 87 3.32 -2.63 10.82
N THR A 88 3.78 -3.49 11.73
CA THR A 88 3.44 -3.42 13.17
C THR A 88 3.90 -2.09 13.74
N ALA A 89 5.16 -1.73 13.52
CA ALA A 89 5.74 -0.49 14.01
C ALA A 89 5.04 0.75 13.41
N HIS A 90 4.73 0.72 12.11
CA HIS A 90 3.96 1.79 11.46
C HIS A 90 2.58 1.98 12.09
N PHE A 91 1.86 0.90 12.38
CA PHE A 91 0.58 0.97 13.08
C PHE A 91 0.73 1.58 14.48
N GLU A 92 1.71 1.13 15.25
CA GLU A 92 1.97 1.66 16.60
C GLU A 92 2.19 3.18 16.57
N GLY A 93 3.01 3.66 15.63
CA GLY A 93 3.24 5.08 15.44
C GLY A 93 1.97 5.84 15.05
N SER A 94 1.23 5.34 14.07
CA SER A 94 0.01 5.98 13.58
C SER A 94 -1.07 6.06 14.66
N ILE A 95 -1.34 4.96 15.35
CA ILE A 95 -2.39 4.88 16.37
C ILE A 95 -2.11 5.79 17.56
N ALA A 96 -0.83 5.97 17.93
CA ALA A 96 -0.43 6.84 19.02
C ALA A 96 -0.87 8.31 18.79
N THR A 97 -1.05 8.74 17.54
CA THR A 97 -1.54 10.09 17.21
C THR A 97 -3.06 10.25 17.33
N GLY A 98 -3.82 9.16 17.39
CA GLY A 98 -5.28 9.17 17.45
C GLY A 98 -6.01 8.96 16.12
N ILE A 99 -5.32 8.87 15.00
CA ILE A 99 -5.92 8.62 13.68
C ILE A 99 -6.57 7.24 13.59
N ARG A 100 -7.56 7.08 12.74
CA ARG A 100 -8.00 5.78 12.24
C ARG A 100 -7.15 5.39 11.04
N GLN A 101 -6.47 4.26 11.14
CA GLN A 101 -5.50 3.83 10.13
C GLN A 101 -5.88 2.48 9.52
N LEU A 102 -5.96 2.46 8.20
CA LEU A 102 -6.00 1.26 7.38
C LEU A 102 -4.63 1.11 6.74
N SER A 103 -3.87 0.09 7.07
CA SER A 103 -2.55 -0.14 6.46
C SER A 103 -2.35 -1.59 6.11
N GLY A 104 -1.50 -1.85 5.14
CA GLY A 104 -1.24 -3.19 4.70
C GLY A 104 0.03 -3.34 3.88
N ILE A 105 0.37 -4.58 3.70
CA ILE A 105 1.44 -5.07 2.85
C ILE A 105 0.85 -6.08 1.86
N GLY A 106 1.64 -6.43 0.87
CA GLY A 106 1.30 -7.42 -0.15
C GLY A 106 2.50 -7.70 -1.02
N CYS A 107 2.30 -8.42 -2.09
CA CYS A 107 3.36 -8.72 -3.03
C CYS A 107 3.98 -7.41 -3.55
N PRO A 108 5.28 -7.15 -3.31
CA PRO A 108 5.94 -5.91 -3.72
C PRO A 108 6.03 -5.78 -5.24
N TYR A 109 6.28 -4.58 -5.71
CA TYR A 109 6.59 -4.31 -7.11
C TYR A 109 8.00 -4.78 -7.45
N GLY A 110 8.25 -5.12 -8.72
CA GLY A 110 9.55 -5.54 -9.22
C GLY A 110 9.88 -7.01 -8.99
N ALA A 111 10.92 -7.47 -9.66
CA ALA A 111 11.30 -8.87 -9.74
C ALA A 111 11.72 -9.47 -8.38
N PHE A 112 11.47 -10.74 -8.23
CA PHE A 112 11.99 -11.58 -7.13
C PHE A 112 13.27 -12.35 -7.55
N PRO A 113 14.11 -12.77 -6.58
CA PRO A 113 14.00 -12.51 -5.15
C PRO A 113 14.45 -11.11 -4.77
N LYS A 114 13.85 -10.55 -3.72
CA LYS A 114 14.36 -9.32 -3.08
C LYS A 114 15.27 -9.66 -1.91
N ARG A 115 16.08 -8.70 -1.47
CA ARG A 115 17.00 -8.88 -0.34
C ARG A 115 16.75 -7.80 0.71
N ALA A 116 16.27 -8.25 1.87
CA ALA A 116 16.10 -7.39 3.02
C ALA A 116 17.29 -7.45 3.97
N ARG A 117 17.69 -6.31 4.51
CA ARG A 117 18.65 -6.23 5.61
C ARG A 117 17.91 -6.03 6.92
N VAL A 118 18.10 -6.94 7.84
CA VAL A 118 17.58 -6.87 9.21
C VAL A 118 18.67 -6.32 10.12
N TRP A 119 18.40 -5.25 10.83
CA TRP A 119 19.29 -4.63 11.78
C TRP A 119 19.08 -5.25 13.17
N ASN A 120 20.11 -5.88 13.70
CA ASN A 120 20.08 -6.51 15.01
C ASN A 120 20.36 -5.48 16.12
N LYS A 121 19.93 -5.78 17.34
CA LYS A 121 20.11 -4.89 18.50
C LYS A 121 21.58 -4.58 18.84
N ASP A 122 22.51 -5.44 18.45
CA ASP A 122 23.94 -5.25 18.64
C ASP A 122 24.60 -4.41 17.53
N GLY A 123 23.80 -3.90 16.57
CA GLY A 123 24.27 -3.15 15.41
C GLY A 123 24.76 -4.00 14.25
N SER A 124 24.78 -5.32 14.39
CA SER A 124 25.05 -6.22 13.26
C SER A 124 23.86 -6.30 12.31
N THR A 125 24.08 -6.84 11.12
CA THR A 125 23.02 -7.01 10.13
C THR A 125 22.94 -8.46 9.64
N THR A 126 21.71 -8.88 9.30
CA THR A 126 21.43 -10.16 8.67
C THR A 126 20.75 -9.92 7.33
N GLU A 127 21.24 -10.55 6.26
CA GLU A 127 20.56 -10.50 4.94
C GLU A 127 19.52 -11.62 4.89
N VAL A 128 18.32 -11.26 4.45
CA VAL A 128 17.17 -12.17 4.31
C VAL A 128 16.70 -12.11 2.85
N GLU A 129 16.58 -13.27 2.24
CA GLU A 129 16.00 -13.39 0.93
C GLU A 129 14.48 -13.43 1.02
N VAL A 130 13.83 -12.63 0.18
CA VAL A 130 12.37 -12.52 0.09
C VAL A 130 11.91 -13.09 -1.24
N THR A 131 11.21 -14.21 -1.18
CA THR A 131 10.58 -14.87 -2.33
C THR A 131 9.10 -14.53 -2.42
N PRO A 132 8.40 -14.85 -3.52
CA PRO A 132 6.94 -14.73 -3.59
C PRO A 132 6.22 -15.44 -2.44
N GLU A 133 6.66 -16.63 -2.07
CA GLU A 133 6.09 -17.41 -0.96
C GLU A 133 6.29 -16.70 0.38
N THR A 134 7.43 -16.06 0.58
CA THR A 134 7.67 -15.21 1.76
C THR A 134 6.69 -14.06 1.79
N ALA A 135 6.50 -13.36 0.66
CA ALA A 135 5.56 -12.24 0.56
C ALA A 135 4.13 -12.67 0.87
N TYR A 136 3.66 -13.80 0.34
CA TYR A 136 2.31 -14.31 0.60
C TYR A 136 2.13 -14.67 2.07
N ARG A 137 3.06 -15.44 2.65
CA ARG A 137 3.03 -15.85 4.05
C ARG A 137 3.03 -14.65 4.99
N THR A 138 3.92 -13.67 4.76
CA THR A 138 4.03 -12.47 5.58
C THR A 138 2.77 -11.60 5.48
N THR A 139 2.18 -11.48 4.29
CA THR A 139 0.91 -10.78 4.09
C THR A 139 -0.22 -11.44 4.87
N GLU A 140 -0.34 -12.76 4.78
CA GLU A 140 -1.36 -13.52 5.51
C GLU A 140 -1.16 -13.43 7.03
N GLU A 141 0.09 -13.54 7.50
CA GLU A 141 0.45 -13.35 8.91
C GLU A 141 0.08 -11.95 9.40
N ALA A 142 0.36 -10.91 8.63
CA ALA A 142 0.03 -9.54 8.98
C ALA A 142 -1.48 -9.36 9.19
N VAL A 143 -2.29 -9.79 8.23
CA VAL A 143 -3.75 -9.70 8.34
C VAL A 143 -4.27 -10.49 9.54
N ARG A 144 -3.87 -11.75 9.67
CA ARG A 144 -4.28 -12.62 10.77
C ARG A 144 -3.90 -12.07 12.14
N THR A 145 -2.73 -11.42 12.23
CA THR A 145 -2.14 -11.01 13.50
C THR A 145 -2.54 -9.59 13.89
N LEU A 146 -2.66 -8.68 12.93
CA LEU A 146 -2.80 -7.24 13.20
C LEU A 146 -4.23 -6.72 13.01
N ASN A 147 -5.05 -7.35 12.15
CA ASN A 147 -6.39 -6.83 11.89
C ASN A 147 -7.24 -6.82 13.15
N GLY A 148 -7.84 -5.67 13.47
CA GLY A 148 -8.73 -5.51 14.60
C GLY A 148 -8.05 -5.52 15.99
N LYS A 149 -6.72 -5.58 16.10
CA LYS A 149 -6.02 -5.49 17.40
C LYS A 149 -6.29 -4.19 18.15
N HIS A 150 -6.66 -3.17 17.45
CA HIS A 150 -7.04 -1.88 18.03
C HIS A 150 -8.27 -1.33 17.29
N PRO A 151 -9.22 -0.67 17.96
CA PRO A 151 -10.47 -0.21 17.32
C PRO A 151 -10.28 0.83 16.20
N ARG A 152 -9.11 1.45 16.11
CA ARG A 152 -8.74 2.36 15.03
C ARG A 152 -7.77 1.75 14.02
N MET A 153 -7.56 0.42 14.04
CA MET A 153 -6.62 -0.27 13.18
C MET A 153 -7.33 -1.30 12.33
N THR A 154 -7.20 -1.17 11.01
CA THR A 154 -7.62 -2.19 10.05
C THR A 154 -6.40 -2.62 9.23
N CYS A 155 -6.05 -3.88 9.30
CA CYS A 155 -5.03 -4.43 8.41
C CYS A 155 -5.69 -4.84 7.09
N ILE A 156 -5.11 -4.36 5.98
CA ILE A 156 -5.59 -4.64 4.62
C ILE A 156 -4.53 -5.41 3.84
N VAL A 157 -4.93 -6.06 2.76
CA VAL A 157 -3.99 -6.60 1.78
C VAL A 157 -3.66 -5.50 0.78
N ALA A 158 -2.37 -5.18 0.64
CA ALA A 158 -1.92 -4.03 -0.14
C ALA A 158 -0.69 -4.38 -1.00
N PRO A 159 -0.87 -5.15 -2.10
CA PRO A 159 0.20 -5.41 -3.06
C PRO A 159 0.58 -4.16 -3.84
N GLY A 160 1.84 -4.08 -4.28
CA GLY A 160 2.34 -2.95 -5.05
C GLY A 160 1.56 -2.71 -6.35
N ARG A 161 1.13 -3.76 -7.04
CA ARG A 161 0.25 -3.67 -8.21
C ARG A 161 -0.55 -4.95 -8.40
N MET A 162 -1.84 -4.80 -8.66
CA MET A 162 -2.72 -5.86 -9.18
C MET A 162 -2.84 -5.70 -10.70
N GLY A 163 -3.15 -6.80 -11.39
CA GLY A 163 -3.20 -6.83 -12.83
C GLY A 163 -1.92 -7.39 -13.44
N ARG A 164 -1.34 -6.70 -14.41
CA ARG A 164 -0.16 -7.13 -15.15
C ARG A 164 1.05 -6.27 -14.84
N ARG A 165 2.04 -6.83 -14.17
CA ARG A 165 3.35 -6.20 -13.96
C ARG A 165 4.21 -6.44 -15.19
N PRO A 166 4.84 -5.40 -15.75
CA PRO A 166 5.55 -5.54 -17.02
C PRO A 166 6.87 -6.32 -16.94
N ASP A 167 7.42 -6.46 -15.75
CA ASP A 167 8.69 -7.13 -15.44
C ASP A 167 8.52 -8.60 -15.02
N GLU A 168 7.29 -9.12 -15.04
CA GLU A 168 6.95 -10.50 -14.72
C GLU A 168 6.15 -11.15 -15.86
N ASP A 169 6.21 -12.49 -15.95
CA ASP A 169 5.36 -13.23 -16.88
C ASP A 169 3.90 -13.28 -16.43
N ASP A 170 3.02 -13.61 -17.36
CA ASP A 170 1.59 -13.63 -17.09
C ASP A 170 1.18 -14.70 -16.06
N GLU A 171 1.87 -15.84 -15.99
CA GLU A 171 1.60 -16.90 -15.00
C GLU A 171 1.91 -16.40 -13.58
N THR A 172 3.02 -15.73 -13.40
CA THR A 172 3.41 -15.09 -12.14
C THR A 172 2.41 -14.00 -11.73
N ASN A 173 2.00 -13.14 -12.66
CA ASN A 173 0.99 -12.12 -12.41
C ASN A 173 -0.36 -12.71 -12.00
N ILE A 174 -0.81 -13.75 -12.68
CA ILE A 174 -2.05 -14.48 -12.35
C ILE A 174 -1.97 -15.05 -10.93
N ARG A 175 -0.85 -15.68 -10.59
CA ARG A 175 -0.61 -16.24 -9.27
C ARG A 175 -0.63 -15.16 -8.19
N HIS A 176 0.05 -14.03 -8.39
CA HIS A 176 0.04 -12.91 -7.45
C HIS A 176 -1.36 -12.35 -7.22
N ASN A 177 -2.11 -12.13 -8.28
CA ASN A 177 -3.49 -11.64 -8.20
C ASN A 177 -4.36 -12.58 -7.38
N ARG A 178 -4.30 -13.89 -7.64
CA ARG A 178 -5.08 -14.90 -6.92
C ARG A 178 -4.71 -15.02 -5.46
N GLU A 179 -3.41 -15.03 -5.12
CA GLU A 179 -2.96 -15.15 -3.74
C GLU A 179 -3.34 -13.93 -2.90
N MET A 180 -3.18 -12.72 -3.42
CA MET A 180 -3.60 -11.51 -2.73
C MET A 180 -5.12 -11.48 -2.49
N PHE A 181 -5.90 -11.87 -3.50
CA PHE A 181 -7.35 -11.97 -3.37
C PHE A 181 -7.79 -13.09 -2.41
N ARG A 182 -7.13 -14.24 -2.46
CA ARG A 182 -7.37 -15.35 -1.53
C ARG A 182 -7.23 -14.89 -0.07
N ILE A 183 -6.09 -14.23 0.24
CA ILE A 183 -5.83 -13.72 1.59
C ILE A 183 -6.89 -12.71 2.00
N ALA A 184 -7.17 -11.71 1.15
CA ALA A 184 -8.16 -10.68 1.46
C ALA A 184 -9.56 -11.28 1.70
N SER A 185 -9.95 -12.26 0.89
CA SER A 185 -11.25 -12.92 1.00
C SER A 185 -11.36 -13.83 2.23
N GLN A 186 -10.30 -14.59 2.53
CA GLN A 186 -10.26 -15.51 3.67
C GLN A 186 -10.43 -14.77 5.01
N TYR A 187 -9.87 -13.57 5.13
CA TYR A 187 -9.91 -12.77 6.36
C TYR A 187 -10.92 -11.63 6.33
N ASP A 188 -11.72 -11.54 5.27
CA ASP A 188 -12.74 -10.51 5.08
C ASP A 188 -12.19 -9.06 5.23
N VAL A 189 -11.06 -8.80 4.60
CA VAL A 189 -10.40 -7.48 4.62
C VAL A 189 -10.35 -6.86 3.23
N PRO A 190 -10.24 -5.52 3.11
CA PRO A 190 -10.04 -4.84 1.84
C PRO A 190 -8.76 -5.28 1.12
N LEU A 191 -8.81 -5.26 -0.21
CA LEU A 191 -7.68 -5.39 -1.11
C LEU A 191 -7.47 -4.05 -1.81
N HIS A 192 -6.34 -3.41 -1.55
CA HIS A 192 -6.01 -2.09 -2.09
C HIS A 192 -4.70 -2.13 -2.87
N SER A 193 -4.66 -1.57 -4.07
CA SER A 193 -3.49 -1.65 -4.94
C SER A 193 -3.39 -0.48 -5.90
N HIS A 194 -2.23 -0.34 -6.55
CA HIS A 194 -2.12 0.48 -7.74
C HIS A 194 -2.80 -0.21 -8.93
N GLY A 195 -3.30 0.58 -9.89
CA GLY A 195 -3.89 0.09 -11.13
C GLY A 195 -3.71 1.09 -12.27
N TYR A 196 -3.36 0.58 -13.43
CA TYR A 196 -3.09 1.35 -14.63
C TYR A 196 -3.80 0.74 -15.84
N GLY A 197 -3.79 1.43 -16.98
CA GLY A 197 -4.39 0.93 -18.21
C GLY A 197 -3.89 -0.47 -18.59
N GLY A 198 -4.82 -1.35 -18.93
CA GLY A 198 -4.58 -2.76 -19.22
C GLY A 198 -4.70 -3.70 -18.01
N ASP A 199 -4.58 -3.21 -16.76
CA ASP A 199 -4.65 -4.06 -15.56
C ASP A 199 -6.02 -4.68 -15.36
N VAL A 200 -7.07 -3.88 -15.53
CA VAL A 200 -8.45 -4.35 -15.35
C VAL A 200 -8.83 -5.35 -16.44
N GLN A 201 -8.40 -5.10 -17.68
CA GLN A 201 -8.63 -6.05 -18.78
C GLN A 201 -7.89 -7.36 -18.52
N PHE A 202 -6.62 -7.31 -18.09
CA PHE A 202 -5.85 -8.51 -17.74
C PHE A 202 -6.53 -9.31 -16.62
N MET A 203 -7.00 -8.65 -15.56
CA MET A 203 -7.75 -9.32 -14.50
C MET A 203 -9.05 -9.91 -14.99
N ALA A 204 -9.79 -9.23 -15.88
CA ALA A 204 -11.03 -9.76 -16.45
C ALA A 204 -10.82 -11.04 -17.28
N ASP A 205 -9.68 -11.10 -17.99
CA ASP A 205 -9.36 -12.22 -18.86
C ASP A 205 -8.80 -13.43 -18.09
N HIS A 206 -8.07 -13.21 -16.99
CA HIS A 206 -7.29 -14.27 -16.33
C HIS A 206 -7.67 -14.55 -14.88
N THR A 207 -8.17 -13.54 -14.16
CA THR A 207 -8.52 -13.61 -12.72
C THR A 207 -9.80 -12.82 -12.42
N PRO A 208 -10.93 -13.08 -13.13
CA PRO A 208 -12.15 -12.30 -12.98
C PRO A 208 -12.73 -12.31 -11.55
N GLU A 209 -12.41 -13.32 -10.76
CA GLU A 209 -12.80 -13.45 -9.37
C GLU A 209 -12.25 -12.33 -8.47
N VAL A 210 -11.18 -11.65 -8.89
CA VAL A 210 -10.57 -10.54 -8.15
C VAL A 210 -11.37 -9.24 -8.27
N LEU A 211 -12.06 -9.06 -9.38
CA LEU A 211 -12.84 -7.86 -9.71
C LEU A 211 -14.16 -7.84 -8.92
N THR A 212 -14.10 -7.40 -7.69
CA THR A 212 -15.24 -7.35 -6.74
C THR A 212 -15.21 -6.03 -5.96
N PRO A 213 -16.28 -5.71 -5.21
CA PRO A 213 -16.28 -4.53 -4.31
C PRO A 213 -15.22 -4.58 -3.20
N ARG A 214 -14.49 -5.66 -3.04
CA ARG A 214 -13.34 -5.77 -2.13
C ARG A 214 -12.09 -5.09 -2.67
N LEU A 215 -11.95 -5.04 -4.01
CA LEU A 215 -10.81 -4.44 -4.69
C LEU A 215 -10.98 -2.94 -4.83
N SER A 216 -9.93 -2.21 -4.49
CA SER A 216 -9.78 -0.80 -4.83
C SER A 216 -8.46 -0.55 -5.53
N LEU A 217 -8.50 0.21 -6.61
CA LEU A 217 -7.34 0.56 -7.44
C LEU A 217 -7.09 2.06 -7.36
N THR A 218 -5.84 2.42 -7.11
CA THR A 218 -5.44 3.82 -7.09
C THR A 218 -4.62 4.19 -8.33
N HIS A 219 -4.39 5.47 -8.52
CA HIS A 219 -3.93 6.11 -9.75
C HIS A 219 -4.97 6.04 -10.86
N SER A 220 -5.35 4.86 -11.31
CA SER A 220 -6.46 4.63 -12.24
C SER A 220 -6.32 5.45 -13.54
N THR A 221 -5.08 5.52 -14.06
CA THR A 221 -4.76 6.25 -15.28
C THR A 221 -4.66 5.33 -16.48
N GLY A 222 -5.07 5.85 -17.65
CA GLY A 222 -4.95 5.13 -18.92
C GLY A 222 -5.96 4.01 -19.12
N TYR A 223 -7.02 3.94 -18.32
CA TYR A 223 -8.09 2.95 -18.53
C TYR A 223 -8.85 3.18 -19.83
N SER A 224 -9.03 2.13 -20.59
CA SER A 224 -9.90 2.10 -21.76
C SER A 224 -11.39 2.17 -21.36
N GLN A 225 -12.25 2.54 -22.31
CA GLN A 225 -13.70 2.51 -22.11
C GLN A 225 -14.20 1.13 -21.67
N GLN A 226 -13.63 0.05 -22.22
CA GLN A 226 -13.97 -1.31 -21.85
C GLN A 226 -13.60 -1.63 -20.38
N GLU A 227 -12.45 -1.17 -19.91
CA GLU A 227 -12.04 -1.35 -18.51
C GLU A 227 -12.96 -0.58 -17.55
N LEU A 228 -13.38 0.63 -17.91
CA LEU A 228 -14.34 1.40 -17.12
C LEU A 228 -15.70 0.70 -17.03
N GLU A 229 -16.16 0.07 -18.11
CA GLU A 229 -17.39 -0.73 -18.10
C GLU A 229 -17.28 -2.00 -17.25
N ILE A 230 -16.10 -2.65 -17.25
CA ILE A 230 -15.79 -3.77 -16.36
C ILE A 230 -15.87 -3.33 -14.90
N LEU A 231 -15.19 -2.24 -14.54
CA LEU A 231 -15.21 -1.68 -13.18
C LEU A 231 -16.62 -1.32 -12.72
N ALA A 232 -17.40 -0.65 -13.57
CA ALA A 232 -18.79 -0.30 -13.27
C ALA A 232 -19.68 -1.53 -13.01
N ARG A 233 -19.47 -2.62 -13.77
CA ARG A 233 -20.24 -3.86 -13.63
C ARG A 233 -19.83 -4.69 -12.42
N THR A 234 -18.54 -4.72 -12.09
CA THR A 234 -17.99 -5.55 -11.01
C THR A 234 -18.06 -4.88 -9.64
N GLY A 235 -18.21 -3.55 -9.60
CA GLY A 235 -18.26 -2.75 -8.39
C GLY A 235 -16.89 -2.57 -7.72
N ALA A 236 -15.78 -2.90 -8.39
CA ALA A 236 -14.45 -2.55 -7.92
C ALA A 236 -14.28 -1.02 -7.87
N TYR A 237 -13.63 -0.53 -6.82
CA TYR A 237 -13.46 0.90 -6.59
C TYR A 237 -12.21 1.43 -7.28
N VAL A 238 -12.27 2.70 -7.68
CA VAL A 238 -11.12 3.44 -8.19
C VAL A 238 -10.90 4.70 -7.37
N PHE A 239 -9.63 5.02 -7.10
CA PHE A 239 -9.21 6.25 -6.46
C PHE A 239 -8.25 7.00 -7.38
N HIS A 240 -8.52 8.27 -7.58
CA HIS A 240 -7.69 9.12 -8.42
C HIS A 240 -6.96 10.15 -7.55
N GLY A 241 -5.65 10.27 -7.77
CA GLY A 241 -4.79 11.23 -7.08
C GLY A 241 -4.28 12.31 -8.06
N PRO A 242 -5.10 13.30 -8.42
CA PRO A 242 -4.76 14.24 -9.49
C PRO A 242 -3.46 15.01 -9.23
N THR A 243 -3.19 15.39 -7.98
CA THR A 243 -1.95 16.11 -7.65
C THR A 243 -0.70 15.27 -7.89
N THR A 244 -0.74 13.99 -7.53
CA THR A 244 0.37 13.07 -7.76
C THR A 244 0.63 12.91 -9.26
N HIS A 245 -0.43 12.75 -10.06
CA HIS A 245 -0.30 12.60 -11.51
C HIS A 245 0.23 13.85 -12.19
N ALA A 246 -0.24 15.03 -11.77
CA ALA A 246 0.26 16.29 -12.31
C ALA A 246 1.76 16.48 -12.04
N ASN A 247 2.25 16.00 -10.90
CA ASN A 247 3.65 16.17 -10.51
C ASN A 247 4.60 15.10 -11.10
N VAL A 248 4.13 13.87 -11.24
CA VAL A 248 5.01 12.73 -11.64
C VAL A 248 4.94 12.47 -13.14
N ALA A 249 3.78 12.53 -13.75
CA ALA A 249 3.59 12.14 -15.15
C ALA A 249 3.28 13.29 -16.11
N GLY A 250 3.08 14.51 -15.62
CA GLY A 250 2.67 15.64 -16.44
C GLY A 250 1.31 15.46 -17.12
N HIS A 251 0.54 14.46 -16.70
CA HIS A 251 -0.77 14.08 -17.27
C HIS A 251 -1.83 14.07 -16.15
N CYS A 252 -2.82 14.90 -16.30
CA CYS A 252 -4.07 14.86 -15.56
C CYS A 252 -5.16 14.21 -16.42
#